data_43755b6c4259bc4ae235c61ab3121aa3
#
_entry.id   43755b6c4259bc4ae235c61ab3121aa3
#
_cell.length_a   1.000
_cell.length_b   1.000
_cell.length_c   1.000
_cell.angle_alpha   90.00
_cell.angle_beta   90.00
_cell.angle_gamma   90.00
#
_symmetry.space_group_name_H-M   'P 1'
#
loop_
_entity.id
_entity.type
_entity.pdbx_description
1 polymer ?
#
loop_
_entity_poly.entity_id
_entity_poly.type
_entity_poly.pdbx_seq_one_letter_code
_entity_poly.pdbx_strand_id
1 'polypeptide(L)'
;MARKYDLISELYNRTCKTVVSSPQSWQAFLSSACRNYKLRFDEQLLVFAQRPDATAVLEIERWNGTFGRWVNKGATGIAVFDDVSRSRQRLIHYFDISDTHESRYSRPVPIWSMKPEYEEEIIETLESTFGAIEDKSSLASAIMCAARNATEDNIPDYVGDLLY
;
A
#
# COMPACT_ATOMS: atom_id res chain seq x y z
N MET A 1 -20.65 24.15 7.11
CA MET A 1 -20.51 22.72 6.76
C MET A 1 -19.14 22.55 6.10
N ALA A 2 -18.25 21.73 6.63
CA ALA A 2 -16.91 21.51 6.05
C ALA A 2 -17.06 20.96 4.63
N ARG A 3 -16.20 21.39 3.71
CA ARG A 3 -16.16 20.82 2.36
C ARG A 3 -15.66 19.38 2.42
N LYS A 4 -16.12 18.53 1.52
CA LYS A 4 -15.66 17.12 1.46
C LYS A 4 -14.14 17.01 1.37
N TYR A 5 -13.50 17.91 0.66
CA TYR A 5 -12.04 18.01 0.58
C TYR A 5 -11.39 18.25 1.95
N ASP A 6 -11.93 19.17 2.76
CA ASP A 6 -11.40 19.48 4.09
C ASP A 6 -11.47 18.26 5.02
N LEU A 7 -12.56 17.48 4.93
CA LEU A 7 -12.72 16.23 5.70
C LEU A 7 -11.69 15.16 5.28
N ILE A 8 -11.39 15.04 3.99
CA ILE A 8 -10.37 14.10 3.50
C ILE A 8 -8.97 14.58 3.90
N SER A 9 -8.71 15.90 3.88
CA SER A 9 -7.44 16.48 4.36
C SER A 9 -7.24 16.23 5.86
N GLU A 10 -8.29 16.36 6.65
CA GLU A 10 -8.25 16.05 8.08
C GLU A 10 -8.02 14.56 8.32
N LEU A 11 -8.71 13.69 7.57
CA LEU A 11 -8.52 12.24 7.61
C LEU A 11 -7.06 11.88 7.29
N TYR A 12 -6.49 12.44 6.21
CA TYR A 12 -5.09 12.25 5.83
C TYR A 12 -4.14 12.61 6.98
N ASN A 13 -4.26 13.83 7.51
CA ASN A 13 -3.39 14.31 8.59
C ASN A 13 -3.49 13.46 9.86
N ARG A 14 -4.69 13.00 10.19
CA ARG A 14 -4.91 12.08 11.31
C ARG A 14 -4.26 10.72 11.05
N THR A 15 -4.41 10.18 9.85
CA THR A 15 -3.85 8.89 9.47
C THR A 15 -2.33 8.92 9.49
N CYS A 16 -1.68 9.99 8.99
CA CYS A 16 -0.23 10.17 9.10
C CYS A 16 0.26 10.04 10.55
N LYS A 17 -0.45 10.66 11.50
CA LYS A 17 -0.10 10.57 12.93
C LYS A 17 -0.35 9.17 13.50
N THR A 18 -1.42 8.51 13.07
CA THR A 18 -1.81 7.20 13.57
C THR A 18 -0.84 6.11 13.11
N VAL A 19 -0.43 6.10 11.84
CA VAL A 19 0.45 5.04 11.31
C VAL A 19 1.83 5.04 11.94
N VAL A 20 2.33 6.18 12.40
CA VAL A 20 3.64 6.30 13.08
C VAL A 20 3.53 6.22 14.60
N SER A 21 2.34 6.02 15.16
CA SER A 21 2.13 6.00 16.61
C SER A 21 2.55 4.70 17.29
N SER A 22 2.68 3.61 16.54
CA SER A 22 3.15 2.32 17.05
C SER A 22 3.69 1.44 15.91
N PRO A 23 4.60 0.48 16.21
CA PRO A 23 5.05 -0.51 15.23
C PRO A 23 3.91 -1.30 14.60
N GLN A 24 2.89 -1.64 15.37
CA GLN A 24 1.72 -2.38 14.88
C GLN A 24 0.90 -1.57 13.87
N SER A 25 0.70 -0.27 14.14
CA SER A 25 0.02 0.64 13.21
C SER A 25 0.80 0.78 11.90
N TRP A 26 2.12 0.88 12.00
CA TRP A 26 3.02 0.93 10.86
C TRP A 26 2.97 -0.36 10.03
N GLN A 27 3.05 -1.52 10.66
CA GLN A 27 2.93 -2.83 9.99
C GLN A 27 1.58 -3.00 9.29
N ALA A 28 0.48 -2.59 9.94
CA ALA A 28 -0.84 -2.64 9.33
C ALA A 28 -0.94 -1.76 8.08
N PHE A 29 -0.37 -0.55 8.13
CA PHE A 29 -0.27 0.33 6.97
C PHE A 29 0.58 -0.29 5.86
N LEU A 30 1.77 -0.80 6.16
CA LEU A 30 2.66 -1.44 5.18
C LEU A 30 1.97 -2.63 4.50
N SER A 31 1.23 -3.44 5.25
CA SER A 31 0.47 -4.57 4.70
C SER A 31 -0.58 -4.12 3.68
N SER A 32 -1.23 -2.98 3.90
CA SER A 32 -2.15 -2.38 2.93
C SER A 32 -1.41 -1.75 1.74
N ALA A 33 -0.32 -1.02 2.01
CA ALA A 33 0.49 -0.35 1.00
C ALA A 33 1.12 -1.34 0.01
N CYS A 34 1.61 -2.50 0.47
CA CYS A 34 2.16 -3.55 -0.38
C CYS A 34 1.15 -4.06 -1.41
N ARG A 35 -0.12 -4.24 -1.03
CA ARG A 35 -1.17 -4.65 -1.98
C ARG A 35 -1.43 -3.57 -3.04
N ASN A 36 -1.28 -2.31 -2.66
CA ASN A 36 -1.55 -1.15 -3.48
C ASN A 36 -0.27 -0.35 -3.83
N TYR A 37 0.87 -1.05 -4.01
CA TYR A 37 2.21 -0.45 -4.16
C TYR A 37 2.38 0.51 -5.34
N LYS A 38 1.48 0.45 -6.34
CA LYS A 38 1.49 1.35 -7.50
C LYS A 38 0.88 2.72 -7.23
N LEU A 39 0.19 2.86 -6.10
CA LEU A 39 -0.37 4.13 -5.69
C LEU A 39 0.71 5.02 -5.08
N ARG A 40 0.50 6.33 -5.15
CA ARG A 40 1.34 7.29 -4.44
C ARG A 40 1.13 7.15 -2.93
N PHE A 41 2.09 7.61 -2.16
CA PHE A 41 2.06 7.49 -0.69
C PHE A 41 0.81 8.13 -0.05
N ASP A 42 0.42 9.31 -0.52
CA ASP A 42 -0.78 9.99 -0.05
C ASP A 42 -2.08 9.23 -0.37
N GLU A 43 -2.12 8.60 -1.55
CA GLU A 43 -3.22 7.72 -1.95
C GLU A 43 -3.26 6.44 -1.11
N GLN A 44 -2.09 5.82 -0.85
CA GLN A 44 -1.98 4.62 0.00
C GLN A 44 -2.49 4.91 1.42
N LEU A 45 -2.12 6.06 1.99
CA LEU A 45 -2.62 6.49 3.30
C LEU A 45 -4.14 6.67 3.33
N LEU A 46 -4.70 7.30 2.31
CA LEU A 46 -6.15 7.51 2.21
C LEU A 46 -6.91 6.22 1.93
N VAL A 47 -6.35 5.31 1.14
CA VAL A 47 -6.90 3.96 0.94
C VAL A 47 -6.90 3.20 2.27
N PHE A 48 -5.77 3.15 2.96
CA PHE A 48 -5.65 2.51 4.27
C PHE A 48 -6.65 3.06 5.28
N ALA A 49 -6.80 4.40 5.35
CA ALA A 49 -7.70 5.05 6.29
C ALA A 49 -9.18 4.74 6.06
N GLN A 50 -9.59 4.52 4.81
CA GLN A 50 -10.99 4.30 4.44
C GLN A 50 -11.32 2.82 4.23
N ARG A 51 -10.33 2.03 3.78
CA ARG A 51 -10.49 0.61 3.47
C ARG A 51 -9.16 -0.14 3.60
N PRO A 52 -8.74 -0.47 4.82
CA PRO A 52 -7.42 -1.09 5.09
C PRO A 52 -7.26 -2.49 4.46
N ASP A 53 -8.36 -3.17 4.15
CA ASP A 53 -8.43 -4.50 3.51
C ASP A 53 -8.45 -4.46 1.98
N ALA A 54 -8.47 -3.28 1.36
CA ALA A 54 -8.48 -3.15 -0.10
C ALA A 54 -7.30 -3.88 -0.75
N THR A 55 -7.59 -4.62 -1.83
CA THR A 55 -6.62 -5.47 -2.53
C THR A 55 -6.16 -4.91 -3.87
N ALA A 56 -7.06 -4.30 -4.63
CA ALA A 56 -6.75 -3.63 -5.89
C ALA A 56 -7.75 -2.51 -6.12
N VAL A 57 -7.29 -1.28 -6.11
CA VAL A 57 -8.15 -0.10 -6.26
C VAL A 57 -7.86 0.67 -7.54
N LEU A 58 -8.92 1.05 -8.24
CA LEU A 58 -8.84 1.83 -9.47
C LEU A 58 -10.06 2.75 -9.57
N GLU A 59 -9.94 3.77 -10.43
CA GLU A 59 -11.08 4.58 -10.88
C GLU A 59 -12.08 3.75 -11.71
N ILE A 60 -13.34 4.17 -11.71
CA ILE A 60 -14.42 3.47 -12.44
C ILE A 60 -14.10 3.35 -13.93
N GLU A 61 -13.53 4.39 -14.54
CA GLU A 61 -13.16 4.41 -15.95
C GLU A 61 -12.12 3.35 -16.30
N ARG A 62 -11.16 3.11 -15.38
CA ARG A 62 -10.15 2.07 -15.54
C ARG A 62 -10.72 0.68 -15.32
N TRP A 63 -11.62 0.50 -14.36
CA TRP A 63 -12.34 -0.77 -14.18
C TRP A 63 -13.09 -1.16 -15.45
N ASN A 64 -13.83 -0.20 -16.02
CA ASN A 64 -14.62 -0.44 -17.23
C ASN A 64 -13.74 -0.63 -18.46
N GLY A 65 -12.84 0.32 -18.73
CA GLY A 65 -12.08 0.37 -19.99
C GLY A 65 -10.93 -0.64 -20.06
N THR A 66 -10.21 -0.85 -18.94
CA THR A 66 -9.04 -1.73 -18.94
C THR A 66 -9.39 -3.18 -18.63
N PHE A 67 -10.24 -3.39 -17.61
CA PHE A 67 -10.53 -4.72 -17.09
C PHE A 67 -11.93 -5.25 -17.50
N GLY A 68 -12.77 -4.42 -18.11
CA GLY A 68 -14.13 -4.81 -18.47
C GLY A 68 -14.99 -5.19 -17.26
N ARG A 69 -14.68 -4.64 -16.09
CA ARG A 69 -15.41 -4.86 -14.83
C ARG A 69 -16.29 -3.65 -14.53
N TRP A 70 -17.42 -3.88 -13.88
CA TRP A 70 -18.38 -2.83 -13.56
C TRP A 70 -18.48 -2.67 -12.05
N VAL A 71 -18.44 -1.43 -11.59
CA VAL A 71 -18.66 -1.10 -10.18
C VAL A 71 -20.10 -1.39 -9.79
N ASN A 72 -20.28 -2.06 -8.66
CA ASN A 72 -21.59 -2.45 -8.14
C ASN A 72 -22.41 -1.22 -7.74
N LYS A 73 -23.69 -1.26 -8.01
CA LYS A 73 -24.60 -0.20 -7.60
C LYS A 73 -24.59 -0.08 -6.07
N GLY A 74 -24.35 1.14 -5.57
CA GLY A 74 -24.28 1.42 -4.14
C GLY A 74 -22.90 1.22 -3.51
N ALA A 75 -21.89 0.83 -4.28
CA ALA A 75 -20.50 0.77 -3.78
C ALA A 75 -20.04 2.17 -3.32
N THR A 76 -19.31 2.21 -2.22
CA THR A 76 -18.75 3.44 -1.67
C THR A 76 -17.33 3.64 -2.18
N GLY A 77 -17.11 4.70 -2.94
CA GLY A 77 -15.77 5.03 -3.45
C GLY A 77 -14.84 5.57 -2.36
N ILE A 78 -13.59 5.16 -2.43
CA ILE A 78 -12.48 5.64 -1.61
C ILE A 78 -12.04 6.99 -2.17
N ALA A 79 -12.18 8.07 -1.40
CA ALA A 79 -11.82 9.41 -1.86
C ALA A 79 -10.32 9.66 -1.69
N VAL A 80 -9.64 10.07 -2.76
CA VAL A 80 -8.23 10.45 -2.76
C VAL A 80 -8.04 11.80 -3.44
N PHE A 81 -6.89 12.44 -3.24
CA PHE A 81 -6.59 13.73 -3.85
C PHE A 81 -6.32 13.58 -5.34
N ASP A 82 -6.92 14.47 -6.14
CA ASP A 82 -6.61 14.60 -7.57
C ASP A 82 -5.38 15.50 -7.74
N ASP A 83 -4.26 14.91 -8.16
CA ASP A 83 -2.97 15.62 -8.33
C ASP A 83 -2.88 16.44 -9.62
N VAL A 84 -3.74 16.17 -10.59
CA VAL A 84 -3.68 16.81 -11.92
C VAL A 84 -4.03 18.30 -11.84
N SER A 85 -4.68 18.72 -10.77
CA SER A 85 -5.13 20.09 -10.59
C SER A 85 -4.62 20.72 -9.30
N ARG A 86 -3.32 21.05 -9.24
CA ARG A 86 -2.71 21.79 -8.11
C ARG A 86 -3.43 23.08 -7.75
N SER A 87 -4.25 23.62 -8.64
CA SER A 87 -5.02 24.86 -8.43
C SER A 87 -6.45 24.65 -7.95
N ARG A 88 -6.97 23.39 -7.97
CA ARG A 88 -8.35 23.09 -7.58
C ARG A 88 -8.35 21.94 -6.59
N GLN A 89 -8.85 22.19 -5.39
CA GLN A 89 -9.11 21.17 -4.36
C GLN A 89 -10.14 20.16 -4.87
N ARG A 90 -9.68 19.12 -5.56
CA ARG A 90 -10.51 18.11 -6.18
C ARG A 90 -10.21 16.74 -5.60
N LEU A 91 -11.22 15.88 -5.57
CA LEU A 91 -11.12 14.47 -5.17
C LEU A 91 -11.50 13.59 -6.36
N ILE A 92 -10.79 12.48 -6.50
CA ILE A 92 -11.18 11.35 -7.32
C ILE A 92 -11.60 10.19 -6.42
N HIS A 93 -12.26 9.18 -6.97
CA HIS A 93 -12.77 8.05 -6.20
C HIS A 93 -12.26 6.76 -6.81
N TYR A 94 -11.62 5.95 -5.95
CA TYR A 94 -11.22 4.59 -6.26
C TYR A 94 -12.27 3.60 -5.74
N PHE A 95 -12.38 2.45 -6.41
CA PHE A 95 -13.20 1.33 -6.00
C PHE A 95 -12.32 0.09 -5.94
N ASP A 96 -12.46 -0.71 -4.88
CA ASP A 96 -11.74 -1.97 -4.77
C ASP A 96 -12.34 -3.02 -5.72
N ILE A 97 -11.54 -4.01 -6.09
CA ILE A 97 -11.97 -5.13 -6.95
C ILE A 97 -13.22 -5.83 -6.39
N SER A 98 -13.35 -5.94 -5.07
CA SER A 98 -14.50 -6.54 -4.40
C SER A 98 -15.80 -5.73 -4.56
N ASP A 99 -15.68 -4.45 -4.92
CA ASP A 99 -16.82 -3.59 -5.28
C ASP A 99 -17.24 -3.73 -6.74
N THR A 100 -16.63 -4.61 -7.48
CA THR A 100 -16.87 -4.78 -8.92
C THR A 100 -17.37 -6.17 -9.25
N HIS A 101 -18.07 -6.29 -10.35
CA HIS A 101 -18.45 -7.57 -10.94
C HIS A 101 -17.91 -7.72 -12.36
N GLU A 102 -17.79 -8.96 -12.78
CA GLU A 102 -17.30 -9.33 -14.10
C GLU A 102 -18.38 -9.16 -15.16
N SER A 103 -17.97 -8.74 -16.35
CA SER A 103 -18.74 -8.84 -17.58
C SER A 103 -18.18 -9.97 -18.45
N ARG A 104 -18.84 -10.30 -19.56
CA ARG A 104 -18.34 -11.28 -20.52
C ARG A 104 -16.99 -10.90 -21.17
N TYR A 105 -16.57 -9.65 -21.03
CA TYR A 105 -15.31 -9.12 -21.57
C TYR A 105 -14.27 -8.86 -20.48
N SER A 106 -14.51 -9.29 -19.26
CA SER A 106 -13.58 -9.08 -18.16
C SER A 106 -12.25 -9.76 -18.40
N ARG A 107 -11.19 -9.03 -18.03
CA ARG A 107 -9.82 -9.53 -18.06
C ARG A 107 -9.36 -9.82 -16.64
N PRO A 108 -8.44 -10.78 -16.43
CA PRO A 108 -7.83 -11.02 -15.14
C PRO A 108 -7.18 -9.74 -14.60
N VAL A 109 -7.42 -9.44 -13.33
CA VAL A 109 -6.77 -8.33 -12.63
C VAL A 109 -5.47 -8.87 -12.03
N PRO A 110 -4.31 -8.30 -12.37
CA PRO A 110 -3.04 -8.74 -11.79
C PRO A 110 -2.96 -8.26 -10.35
N ILE A 111 -3.28 -9.12 -9.42
CA ILE A 111 -3.05 -8.90 -8.00
C ILE A 111 -1.64 -9.40 -7.68
N TRP A 112 -0.82 -8.52 -7.12
CA TRP A 112 0.52 -8.92 -6.75
C TRP A 112 0.48 -9.90 -5.58
N SER A 113 1.25 -10.95 -5.68
CA SER A 113 1.55 -11.87 -4.59
C SER A 113 3.01 -12.30 -4.69
N MET A 114 3.66 -12.45 -3.54
CA MET A 114 4.99 -13.07 -3.52
C MET A 114 4.88 -14.51 -3.97
N LYS A 115 5.68 -14.87 -4.97
CA LYS A 115 5.76 -16.26 -5.42
C LYS A 115 6.92 -16.94 -4.72
N PRO A 116 6.71 -18.14 -4.15
CA PRO A 116 7.77 -18.88 -3.45
C PRO A 116 9.03 -19.08 -4.31
N GLU A 117 8.89 -19.19 -5.62
CA GLU A 117 10.00 -19.36 -6.56
C GLU A 117 11.01 -18.21 -6.57
N TYR A 118 10.65 -17.03 -6.06
CA TYR A 118 11.54 -15.86 -5.98
C TYR A 118 12.16 -15.66 -4.60
N GLU A 119 11.76 -16.43 -3.59
CA GLU A 119 12.27 -16.23 -2.21
C GLU A 119 13.78 -16.41 -2.13
N GLU A 120 14.30 -17.47 -2.76
CA GLU A 120 15.73 -17.76 -2.76
C GLU A 120 16.55 -16.66 -3.43
N GLU A 121 16.14 -16.21 -4.61
CA GLU A 121 16.79 -15.11 -5.35
C GLU A 121 16.78 -13.79 -4.55
N ILE A 122 15.69 -13.53 -3.83
CA ILE A 122 15.59 -12.34 -2.98
C ILE A 122 16.55 -12.45 -1.79
N ILE A 123 16.63 -13.61 -1.13
CA ILE A 123 17.53 -13.85 -0.01
C ILE A 123 18.99 -13.70 -0.47
N GLU A 124 19.36 -14.25 -1.63
CA GLU A 124 20.69 -14.07 -2.22
C GLU A 124 21.00 -12.60 -2.51
N THR A 125 20.03 -11.87 -3.02
CA THR A 125 20.16 -10.43 -3.28
C THR A 125 20.33 -9.64 -2.00
N LEU A 126 19.59 -9.96 -0.94
CA LEU A 126 19.75 -9.35 0.38
C LEU A 126 21.14 -9.65 0.95
N GLU A 127 21.60 -10.88 0.86
CA GLU A 127 22.92 -11.29 1.34
C GLU A 127 24.06 -10.59 0.60
N SER A 128 23.96 -10.46 -0.73
CA SER A 128 24.96 -9.75 -1.52
C SER A 128 25.00 -8.24 -1.25
N THR A 129 23.89 -7.66 -0.81
CA THR A 129 23.76 -6.21 -0.59
C THR A 129 24.07 -5.81 0.85
N PHE A 130 23.66 -6.62 1.83
CA PHE A 130 23.69 -6.27 3.26
C PHE A 130 24.60 -7.19 4.10
N GLY A 131 25.31 -8.13 3.46
CA GLY A 131 26.19 -9.08 4.15
C GLY A 131 25.47 -10.37 4.55
N ALA A 132 26.19 -11.25 5.26
CA ALA A 132 25.75 -12.60 5.58
C ALA A 132 24.39 -12.63 6.31
N ILE A 133 23.49 -13.46 5.82
CA ILE A 133 22.17 -13.69 6.40
C ILE A 133 22.22 -14.96 7.25
N GLU A 134 22.17 -14.82 8.56
CA GLU A 134 22.28 -15.92 9.52
C GLU A 134 21.01 -16.80 9.55
N ASP A 135 19.83 -16.17 9.44
CA ASP A 135 18.54 -16.89 9.45
C ASP A 135 17.86 -16.76 8.10
N LYS A 136 17.89 -17.86 7.34
CA LYS A 136 17.23 -18.03 6.03
C LYS A 136 15.98 -18.92 6.10
N SER A 137 15.45 -19.17 7.30
CA SER A 137 14.30 -20.06 7.50
C SER A 137 13.00 -19.52 6.87
N SER A 138 12.94 -18.22 6.65
CA SER A 138 11.87 -17.54 5.94
C SER A 138 12.36 -16.22 5.33
N LEU A 139 11.66 -15.73 4.32
CA LEU A 139 11.96 -14.41 3.75
C LEU A 139 11.86 -13.30 4.80
N ALA A 140 10.93 -13.39 5.73
CA ALA A 140 10.78 -12.42 6.83
C ALA A 140 12.04 -12.42 7.74
N SER A 141 12.53 -13.60 8.14
CA SER A 141 13.77 -13.73 8.92
C SER A 141 14.97 -13.16 8.17
N ALA A 142 15.09 -13.46 6.89
CA ALA A 142 16.17 -12.94 6.04
C ALA A 142 16.15 -11.41 5.93
N ILE A 143 14.96 -10.81 5.75
CA ILE A 143 14.78 -9.34 5.72
C ILE A 143 15.18 -8.73 7.06
N MET A 144 14.80 -9.34 8.19
CA MET A 144 15.18 -8.86 9.52
C MET A 144 16.70 -8.90 9.75
N CYS A 145 17.37 -9.98 9.29
CA CYS A 145 18.84 -10.04 9.34
C CYS A 145 19.48 -8.96 8.46
N ALA A 146 19.02 -8.79 7.24
CA ALA A 146 19.50 -7.75 6.33
C ALA A 146 19.31 -6.34 6.92
N ALA A 147 18.17 -6.09 7.56
CA ALA A 147 17.90 -4.81 8.22
C ALA A 147 18.86 -4.56 9.39
N ARG A 148 19.18 -5.57 10.22
CA ARG A 148 20.19 -5.46 11.28
C ARG A 148 21.56 -5.15 10.69
N ASN A 149 22.01 -5.91 9.71
CA ASN A 149 23.30 -5.67 9.06
C ASN A 149 23.41 -4.25 8.50
N ALA A 150 22.34 -3.75 7.88
CA ALA A 150 22.28 -2.37 7.35
C ALA A 150 22.36 -1.31 8.46
N THR A 151 21.87 -1.60 9.67
CA THR A 151 21.83 -0.64 10.79
C THR A 151 23.10 -0.67 11.64
N GLU A 152 23.77 -1.82 11.78
CA GLU A 152 25.01 -1.95 12.57
C GLU A 152 26.16 -1.12 12.00
N ASP A 153 26.20 -0.91 10.68
CA ASP A 153 27.33 -0.21 10.04
C ASP A 153 27.16 1.30 9.83
N ASN A 154 25.93 1.85 9.77
CA ASN A 154 25.78 3.23 9.29
C ASN A 154 24.58 4.06 9.77
N ILE A 155 23.70 3.58 10.63
CA ILE A 155 22.51 4.36 11.02
C ILE A 155 22.34 4.39 12.54
N PRO A 156 22.29 5.60 13.17
CA PRO A 156 22.06 5.74 14.61
C PRO A 156 20.77 5.06 15.07
N ASP A 157 20.70 4.74 16.36
CA ASP A 157 19.68 3.97 17.08
C ASP A 157 18.20 4.21 16.76
N TYR A 158 17.85 5.30 16.09
CA TYR A 158 16.45 5.59 15.77
C TYR A 158 15.80 4.65 14.74
N VAL A 159 16.56 3.86 13.98
CA VAL A 159 16.00 2.83 13.11
C VAL A 159 15.67 1.57 13.92
N GLY A 160 16.43 1.29 14.97
CA GLY A 160 16.07 0.29 15.97
C GLY A 160 14.70 0.59 16.58
N ASP A 161 14.46 1.84 16.96
CA ASP A 161 13.19 2.30 17.53
C ASP A 161 12.01 2.29 16.55
N LEU A 162 12.28 2.26 15.24
CA LEU A 162 11.25 2.14 14.19
C LEU A 162 10.86 0.68 13.88
N LEU A 163 11.73 -0.28 14.22
CA LEU A 163 11.54 -1.72 13.97
C LEU A 163 11.06 -2.49 15.20
N TYR A 164 11.11 -1.88 16.39
CA TYR A 164 10.59 -2.35 17.66
C TYR A 164 9.37 -1.54 18.08
#